data_f563e8789cfc85679f6451bea42a3f2f
#
_entry.id   f563e8789cfc85679f6451bea42a3f2f
#
_cell.length_a   1.000
_cell.length_b   1.000
_cell.length_c   1.000
_cell.angle_alpha   90.00
_cell.angle_beta   90.00
_cell.angle_gamma   90.00
#
_symmetry.space_group_name_H-M   'P 1'
#
loop_
_entity.id
_entity.type
_entity.pdbx_description
1 polymer ?
#
loop_
_entity_poly.entity_id
_entity_poly.type
_entity_poly.pdbx_seq_one_letter_code
_entity_poly.pdbx_strand_id
1 'polypeptide(L)'
;MIKLKMDFGRHVRLLSSTILMSSLLLFSPPLLASITAHGREHVGDDDKNEGSSVTFSVVAEQSQEPLVGAVIHCEGLSTPVVTDINGRCVAKFKHPVTRIKVSVSYIGYKNLSRLIVVPSDGQVLLTMKDDSKQLDNVTVTALQRHTSVLQQSASISQEALEKGGATSLAKLLETVPGVSSISTGNTIAKPVIQGMHSSRILLMNNGVRLESQSWGADHAPELDYTGSSMVEVVKGAECIRYGFGAMGGVVLLNDAPLPYGNKKTMVSGNVNMGYDTNARGFSGSGSIEAGRKNIGLRLHGMYTKGGDYRTADYVLNNTGYNTISLSALAGYQGRKVTATLFSSIYYQRSGIYYASKISDLNQLLKRFEYGRPDPETVKPFSYSIKPPFQQSQHVTLK
;
A
#
# COMPACT_ATOMS: atom_id res chain seq x y z
N MET A 1 33.60 17.48 -15.42
CA MET A 1 32.63 16.63 -16.12
C MET A 1 33.34 15.31 -16.40
N ILE A 2 33.25 14.37 -15.47
CA ILE A 2 33.92 13.06 -15.54
C ILE A 2 32.87 12.06 -16.01
N LYS A 3 33.01 11.56 -17.22
CA LYS A 3 32.18 10.46 -17.75
C LYS A 3 32.72 9.16 -17.21
N LEU A 4 32.10 8.61 -16.16
CA LEU A 4 32.30 7.20 -15.79
C LEU A 4 31.42 6.33 -16.71
N LYS A 5 32.04 5.64 -17.64
CA LYS A 5 31.41 4.61 -18.47
C LYS A 5 31.54 3.31 -17.70
N MET A 6 30.53 2.97 -16.89
CA MET A 6 30.48 1.66 -16.25
C MET A 6 29.74 0.68 -17.18
N ASP A 7 30.46 -0.32 -17.63
CA ASP A 7 29.95 -1.40 -18.47
C ASP A 7 29.32 -2.50 -17.57
N PHE A 8 28.04 -2.36 -17.28
CA PHE A 8 27.28 -3.24 -16.40
C PHE A 8 26.87 -4.57 -17.06
N GLY A 9 27.25 -4.78 -18.33
CA GLY A 9 26.79 -5.94 -19.12
C GLY A 9 27.45 -7.28 -18.78
N ARG A 10 28.55 -7.31 -18.04
CA ARG A 10 29.33 -8.55 -17.81
C ARG A 10 29.16 -9.21 -16.44
N HIS A 11 28.69 -8.50 -15.42
CA HIS A 11 28.62 -9.06 -14.07
C HIS A 11 27.25 -9.59 -13.61
N VAL A 12 26.18 -9.38 -14.38
CA VAL A 12 24.86 -9.91 -14.05
C VAL A 12 24.67 -11.39 -14.42
N ARG A 13 25.59 -12.00 -15.17
CA ARG A 13 25.47 -13.42 -15.57
C ARG A 13 25.91 -14.45 -14.51
N LEU A 14 26.42 -14.05 -13.36
CA LEU A 14 27.01 -14.96 -12.37
C LEU A 14 26.22 -15.12 -11.07
N LEU A 15 25.02 -14.55 -10.96
CA LEU A 15 24.18 -14.66 -9.74
C LEU A 15 22.84 -15.38 -9.94
N SER A 16 22.65 -16.10 -11.06
CA SER A 16 21.35 -16.72 -11.38
C SER A 16 21.29 -18.25 -11.25
N SER A 17 22.18 -18.90 -10.53
CA SER A 17 22.16 -20.39 -10.50
C SER A 17 22.40 -21.04 -9.14
N THR A 18 21.95 -20.49 -8.03
CA THR A 18 21.85 -21.28 -6.79
C THR A 18 20.90 -20.60 -5.82
N ILE A 19 19.62 -20.82 -5.93
CA ILE A 19 18.60 -20.96 -4.87
C ILE A 19 17.33 -21.41 -5.59
N LEU A 20 17.22 -22.71 -5.83
CA LEU A 20 15.93 -23.33 -6.12
C LEU A 20 15.93 -24.72 -5.48
N MET A 21 14.82 -25.03 -4.87
CA MET A 21 14.40 -26.30 -4.26
C MET A 21 14.54 -26.40 -2.75
N SER A 22 13.44 -26.12 -2.08
CA SER A 22 12.76 -27.11 -1.21
C SER A 22 11.62 -26.43 -0.43
N SER A 23 10.43 -26.85 -0.71
CA SER A 23 9.30 -27.17 0.17
C SER A 23 7.96 -26.88 -0.46
N LEU A 24 7.55 -27.81 -1.29
CA LEU A 24 6.15 -27.97 -1.69
C LEU A 24 5.59 -29.06 -0.77
N LEU A 25 4.75 -28.72 0.22
CA LEU A 25 3.88 -29.69 0.88
C LEU A 25 2.67 -29.01 1.54
N LEU A 26 1.49 -29.33 0.96
CA LEU A 26 0.20 -29.58 1.58
C LEU A 26 -0.50 -28.44 2.34
N PHE A 27 -1.49 -27.82 1.66
CA PHE A 27 -2.73 -27.41 2.35
C PHE A 27 -3.94 -27.72 1.46
N SER A 28 -4.71 -28.70 1.88
CA SER A 28 -6.04 -29.01 1.38
C SER A 28 -7.09 -28.11 2.07
N PRO A 29 -8.13 -27.64 1.38
CA PRO A 29 -9.19 -26.87 2.01
C PRO A 29 -10.20 -27.80 2.68
N PRO A 30 -10.77 -27.44 3.84
CA PRO A 30 -11.90 -28.18 4.40
C PRO A 30 -13.21 -27.79 3.72
N LEU A 31 -13.99 -28.81 3.43
CA LEU A 31 -15.36 -28.83 2.96
C LEU A 31 -16.29 -28.01 3.85
N LEU A 32 -17.09 -27.12 3.25
CA LEU A 32 -18.28 -26.57 3.90
C LEU A 32 -19.37 -27.65 3.96
N ALA A 33 -19.72 -28.05 5.16
CA ALA A 33 -20.96 -28.79 5.42
C ALA A 33 -22.03 -27.81 5.92
N SER A 34 -23.07 -27.61 5.13
CA SER A 34 -24.29 -26.92 5.51
C SER A 34 -25.13 -27.83 6.43
N ILE A 35 -25.45 -27.34 7.61
CA ILE A 35 -26.43 -27.99 8.49
C ILE A 35 -27.64 -27.07 8.61
N THR A 36 -28.72 -27.45 7.95
CA THR A 36 -30.06 -26.98 8.21
C THR A 36 -30.59 -27.66 9.47
N ALA A 37 -30.89 -26.89 10.49
CA ALA A 37 -31.56 -27.38 11.67
C ALA A 37 -33.02 -26.87 11.72
N HIS A 38 -33.92 -27.79 11.62
CA HIS A 38 -35.38 -27.65 11.84
C HIS A 38 -35.65 -27.38 13.32
N GLY A 39 -36.55 -26.45 13.57
CA GLY A 39 -37.06 -26.16 14.89
C GLY A 39 -37.91 -27.28 15.46
N ARG A 40 -37.87 -27.43 16.76
CA ARG A 40 -38.93 -28.01 17.57
C ARG A 40 -39.06 -27.24 18.86
N GLU A 41 -40.16 -26.55 19.01
CA GLU A 41 -40.66 -26.09 20.30
C GLU A 41 -40.90 -27.28 21.21
N HIS A 42 -40.37 -27.18 22.43
CA HIS A 42 -40.86 -27.94 23.55
C HIS A 42 -41.15 -26.99 24.70
N VAL A 43 -42.41 -26.79 24.96
CA VAL A 43 -42.99 -26.26 26.21
C VAL A 43 -42.93 -27.39 27.24
N GLY A 44 -42.42 -27.06 28.43
CA GLY A 44 -42.50 -27.97 29.54
C GLY A 44 -41.50 -27.63 30.66
N ASP A 45 -42.02 -27.00 31.64
CA ASP A 45 -42.02 -27.26 33.08
C ASP A 45 -41.07 -26.46 33.96
N ASP A 46 -41.73 -25.84 34.92
CA ASP A 46 -41.16 -25.13 36.08
C ASP A 46 -40.20 -25.99 36.87
N ASP A 47 -38.96 -25.49 36.98
CA ASP A 47 -38.10 -25.82 38.12
C ASP A 47 -37.51 -24.51 38.66
N LYS A 48 -37.94 -24.08 39.83
CA LYS A 48 -37.44 -22.95 40.61
C LYS A 48 -35.98 -23.22 41.01
N ASN A 49 -35.06 -22.87 40.11
CA ASN A 49 -33.64 -22.79 40.46
C ASN A 49 -33.33 -21.28 40.60
N GLU A 50 -33.07 -20.82 41.83
CA GLU A 50 -32.71 -19.44 42.15
C GLU A 50 -31.36 -19.07 41.51
N GLY A 51 -31.41 -18.76 40.20
CA GLY A 51 -30.25 -18.23 39.47
C GLY A 51 -29.99 -16.78 39.90
N SER A 52 -28.74 -16.37 40.02
CA SER A 52 -28.42 -14.96 40.25
C SER A 52 -28.28 -14.22 38.96
N SER A 53 -28.78 -12.98 38.94
CA SER A 53 -28.57 -12.06 37.81
C SER A 53 -27.62 -10.91 38.24
N VAL A 54 -26.64 -10.63 37.37
CA VAL A 54 -25.67 -9.56 37.59
C VAL A 54 -25.83 -8.55 36.45
N THR A 55 -26.04 -7.28 36.81
CA THR A 55 -26.16 -6.17 35.87
C THR A 55 -24.80 -5.48 35.73
N PHE A 56 -24.23 -5.51 34.53
CA PHE A 56 -23.01 -4.79 34.21
C PHE A 56 -23.35 -3.45 33.57
N SER A 57 -22.64 -2.39 33.97
CA SER A 57 -22.67 -1.09 33.32
C SER A 57 -21.25 -0.75 32.85
N VAL A 58 -21.06 -0.51 31.57
CA VAL A 58 -19.75 -0.25 30.94
C VAL A 58 -19.69 1.20 30.51
N VAL A 59 -18.68 1.93 31.00
CA VAL A 59 -18.47 3.34 30.68
C VAL A 59 -17.01 3.62 30.32
N ALA A 60 -16.78 4.66 29.55
CA ALA A 60 -15.44 5.18 29.25
C ALA A 60 -14.82 5.82 30.51
N GLU A 61 -13.53 5.63 30.79
CA GLU A 61 -12.86 6.16 32.00
C GLU A 61 -12.82 7.69 32.00
N GLN A 62 -12.59 8.32 30.85
CA GLN A 62 -12.39 9.78 30.76
C GLN A 62 -13.72 10.55 30.62
N SER A 63 -14.59 10.12 29.70
CA SER A 63 -15.84 10.84 29.41
C SER A 63 -17.01 10.37 30.25
N GLN A 64 -16.91 9.25 30.96
CA GLN A 64 -18.02 8.61 31.71
C GLN A 64 -19.24 8.29 30.83
N GLU A 65 -19.06 8.30 29.50
CA GLU A 65 -20.13 7.97 28.57
C GLU A 65 -20.38 6.46 28.52
N PRO A 66 -21.65 6.03 28.37
CA PRO A 66 -22.00 4.61 28.28
C PRO A 66 -21.47 4.00 26.96
N LEU A 67 -20.81 2.86 27.05
CA LEU A 67 -20.28 2.15 25.88
C LEU A 67 -21.32 1.15 25.34
N VAL A 68 -21.94 1.52 24.23
CA VAL A 68 -22.99 0.75 23.56
C VAL A 68 -22.36 -0.34 22.69
N GLY A 69 -22.78 -1.59 22.86
CA GLY A 69 -22.25 -2.70 22.07
C GLY A 69 -20.93 -3.28 22.61
N ALA A 70 -20.53 -2.97 23.84
CA ALA A 70 -19.40 -3.60 24.49
C ALA A 70 -19.71 -5.08 24.78
N VAL A 71 -18.77 -5.96 24.42
CA VAL A 71 -18.91 -7.41 24.56
C VAL A 71 -18.30 -7.86 25.88
N ILE A 72 -19.10 -8.52 26.71
CA ILE A 72 -18.69 -9.00 28.03
C ILE A 72 -18.71 -10.53 28.05
N HIS A 73 -17.56 -11.12 28.32
CA HIS A 73 -17.39 -12.55 28.61
C HIS A 73 -17.30 -12.74 30.12
N CYS A 74 -18.19 -13.54 30.66
CA CYS A 74 -18.16 -13.93 32.07
C CYS A 74 -17.79 -15.42 32.19
N GLU A 75 -16.92 -15.75 33.12
CA GLU A 75 -16.63 -17.15 33.48
C GLU A 75 -17.90 -17.80 34.04
N GLY A 76 -18.29 -18.94 33.44
CA GLY A 76 -19.56 -19.63 33.78
C GLY A 76 -20.74 -19.34 32.84
N LEU A 77 -20.59 -18.46 31.85
CA LEU A 77 -21.56 -18.25 30.78
C LEU A 77 -21.04 -18.78 29.45
N SER A 78 -21.87 -19.54 28.75
CA SER A 78 -21.52 -20.13 27.44
C SER A 78 -21.55 -19.10 26.30
N THR A 79 -22.31 -18.00 26.48
CA THR A 79 -22.45 -16.95 25.46
C THR A 79 -22.08 -15.57 26.06
N PRO A 80 -21.37 -14.73 25.30
CA PRO A 80 -21.09 -13.36 25.74
C PRO A 80 -22.38 -12.54 25.80
N VAL A 81 -22.40 -11.55 26.67
CA VAL A 81 -23.46 -10.54 26.74
C VAL A 81 -23.00 -9.20 26.18
N VAL A 82 -23.91 -8.46 25.58
CA VAL A 82 -23.60 -7.20 24.88
C VAL A 82 -24.37 -6.06 25.55
N THR A 83 -23.74 -4.91 25.72
CA THR A 83 -24.37 -3.73 26.35
C THR A 83 -25.38 -3.05 25.43
N ASP A 84 -26.47 -2.57 26.00
CA ASP A 84 -27.55 -1.81 25.35
C ASP A 84 -27.17 -0.34 25.13
N ILE A 85 -28.15 0.48 24.67
CA ILE A 85 -27.96 1.91 24.40
C ILE A 85 -27.59 2.74 25.64
N ASN A 86 -27.79 2.22 26.86
CA ASN A 86 -27.39 2.83 28.11
C ASN A 86 -26.08 2.26 28.66
N GLY A 87 -25.36 1.44 27.86
CA GLY A 87 -24.12 0.76 28.28
C GLY A 87 -24.36 -0.35 29.31
N ARG A 88 -25.57 -0.89 29.43
CA ARG A 88 -25.94 -1.91 30.42
C ARG A 88 -26.24 -3.26 29.78
N CYS A 89 -25.92 -4.34 30.50
CA CYS A 89 -26.36 -5.68 30.15
C CYS A 89 -26.60 -6.51 31.40
N VAL A 90 -27.40 -7.57 31.28
CA VAL A 90 -27.74 -8.48 32.40
C VAL A 90 -27.20 -9.87 32.07
N ALA A 91 -26.33 -10.38 32.92
CA ALA A 91 -25.83 -11.75 32.87
C ALA A 91 -26.59 -12.64 33.86
N LYS A 92 -27.22 -13.71 33.37
CA LYS A 92 -27.98 -14.66 34.20
C LYS A 92 -27.16 -15.91 34.45
N PHE A 93 -26.91 -16.23 35.72
CA PHE A 93 -26.15 -17.40 36.14
C PHE A 93 -27.08 -18.46 36.74
N LYS A 94 -26.79 -19.72 36.47
CA LYS A 94 -27.57 -20.87 37.01
C LYS A 94 -27.43 -21.04 38.53
N HIS A 95 -26.33 -20.54 39.10
CA HIS A 95 -26.03 -20.63 40.54
C HIS A 95 -25.62 -19.26 41.08
N PRO A 96 -25.82 -18.96 42.39
CA PRO A 96 -25.37 -17.73 43.01
C PRO A 96 -23.84 -17.57 42.85
N VAL A 97 -23.40 -16.39 42.36
CA VAL A 97 -21.98 -16.13 42.09
C VAL A 97 -21.52 -14.95 42.91
N THR A 98 -20.53 -15.19 43.78
CA THR A 98 -19.91 -14.15 44.63
C THR A 98 -18.66 -13.53 43.99
N ARG A 99 -18.00 -14.27 43.10
CA ARG A 99 -16.80 -13.82 42.39
C ARG A 99 -16.87 -14.27 40.93
N ILE A 100 -16.60 -13.38 40.01
CA ILE A 100 -16.67 -13.66 38.57
C ILE A 100 -15.44 -13.06 37.88
N LYS A 101 -14.78 -13.85 37.03
CA LYS A 101 -13.79 -13.32 36.09
C LYS A 101 -14.53 -12.80 34.88
N VAL A 102 -14.37 -11.49 34.62
CA VAL A 102 -15.04 -10.79 33.54
C VAL A 102 -13.98 -10.27 32.58
N SER A 103 -14.21 -10.47 31.29
CA SER A 103 -13.40 -9.88 30.22
C SER A 103 -14.31 -9.02 29.34
N VAL A 104 -13.94 -7.75 29.15
CA VAL A 104 -14.72 -6.79 28.34
C VAL A 104 -13.87 -6.33 27.18
N SER A 105 -14.45 -6.36 25.99
CA SER A 105 -13.85 -5.84 24.77
C SER A 105 -14.78 -4.84 24.07
N TYR A 106 -14.19 -3.75 23.60
CA TYR A 106 -14.87 -2.73 22.82
C TYR A 106 -13.89 -2.05 21.86
N ILE A 107 -14.34 -1.73 20.65
CA ILE A 107 -13.49 -1.13 19.60
C ILE A 107 -12.99 0.25 20.07
N GLY A 108 -11.67 0.46 20.02
CA GLY A 108 -11.04 1.72 20.45
C GLY A 108 -10.71 1.78 21.94
N TYR A 109 -10.92 0.69 22.69
CA TYR A 109 -10.63 0.60 24.13
C TYR A 109 -9.74 -0.60 24.45
N LYS A 110 -8.92 -0.46 25.50
CA LYS A 110 -8.08 -1.57 26.01
C LYS A 110 -8.95 -2.67 26.60
N ASN A 111 -8.71 -3.91 26.18
CA ASN A 111 -9.40 -5.06 26.76
C ASN A 111 -9.23 -5.07 28.27
N LEU A 112 -10.36 -5.09 28.98
CA LEU A 112 -10.41 -5.20 30.45
C LEU A 112 -10.59 -6.66 30.83
N SER A 113 -9.69 -7.23 31.64
CA SER A 113 -9.87 -8.55 32.24
C SER A 113 -9.64 -8.44 33.75
N ARG A 114 -10.68 -8.71 34.54
CA ARG A 114 -10.65 -8.51 35.98
C ARG A 114 -11.49 -9.56 36.73
N LEU A 115 -11.00 -9.97 37.88
CA LEU A 115 -11.80 -10.74 38.83
C LEU A 115 -12.62 -9.75 39.67
N ILE A 116 -13.94 -9.89 39.68
CA ILE A 116 -14.88 -9.00 40.35
C ILE A 116 -15.61 -9.73 41.45
N VAL A 117 -15.74 -9.09 42.61
CA VAL A 117 -16.65 -9.50 43.65
C VAL A 117 -18.00 -8.88 43.35
N VAL A 118 -19.03 -9.70 43.19
CA VAL A 118 -20.38 -9.24 42.88
C VAL A 118 -20.98 -8.62 44.15
N PRO A 119 -21.39 -7.32 44.12
CA PRO A 119 -22.04 -6.70 45.23
C PRO A 119 -23.43 -7.32 45.50
N SER A 120 -23.96 -7.14 46.70
CA SER A 120 -25.27 -7.70 47.11
C SER A 120 -26.46 -7.15 46.31
N ASP A 121 -26.30 -5.97 45.67
CA ASP A 121 -27.29 -5.36 44.77
C ASP A 121 -27.18 -5.90 43.34
N GLY A 122 -26.21 -6.76 43.06
CA GLY A 122 -25.99 -7.32 41.74
C GLY A 122 -25.58 -6.33 40.65
N GLN A 123 -25.14 -5.12 40.99
CA GLN A 123 -24.73 -4.10 40.04
C GLN A 123 -23.22 -3.92 40.03
N VAL A 124 -22.62 -3.98 38.84
CA VAL A 124 -21.16 -3.88 38.62
C VAL A 124 -20.85 -2.82 37.59
N LEU A 125 -20.10 -1.80 37.97
CA LEU A 125 -19.61 -0.76 37.07
C LEU A 125 -18.21 -1.17 36.54
N LEU A 126 -18.05 -1.15 35.22
CA LEU A 126 -16.83 -1.45 34.50
C LEU A 126 -16.38 -0.22 33.72
N THR A 127 -15.21 0.29 34.04
CA THR A 127 -14.61 1.44 33.33
C THR A 127 -13.55 0.93 32.35
N MET A 128 -13.66 1.34 31.09
CA MET A 128 -12.70 1.00 30.04
C MET A 128 -11.80 2.19 29.72
N LYS A 129 -10.51 1.92 29.60
CA LYS A 129 -9.49 2.88 29.17
C LYS A 129 -9.45 2.94 27.66
N ASP A 130 -9.41 4.12 27.11
CA ASP A 130 -9.19 4.31 25.68
C ASP A 130 -7.89 3.59 25.27
N ASP A 131 -7.96 2.80 24.22
CA ASP A 131 -6.77 2.27 23.54
C ASP A 131 -6.28 3.32 22.53
N SER A 132 -6.23 4.57 22.96
CA SER A 132 -5.39 5.52 22.28
C SER A 132 -3.97 4.98 22.47
N LYS A 133 -3.49 4.18 21.51
CA LYS A 133 -2.07 4.20 21.19
C LYS A 133 -1.80 5.67 20.89
N GLN A 134 -1.41 6.44 21.89
CA GLN A 134 -0.47 7.51 21.63
C GLN A 134 0.66 6.81 20.91
N LEU A 135 0.62 6.85 19.60
CA LEU A 135 1.82 6.79 18.80
C LEU A 135 2.70 7.81 19.50
N ASP A 136 3.72 7.32 20.21
CA ASP A 136 4.76 8.18 20.77
C ASP A 136 4.98 9.25 19.75
N ASN A 137 4.87 10.51 20.15
CA ASN A 137 4.99 11.65 19.29
C ASN A 137 6.13 11.37 18.32
N VAL A 138 5.83 10.76 17.19
CA VAL A 138 6.56 11.02 15.99
C VAL A 138 6.29 12.50 15.84
N THR A 139 7.27 13.30 16.28
CA THR A 139 7.37 14.67 15.86
C THR A 139 7.62 14.57 14.37
N VAL A 140 6.54 14.26 13.64
CA VAL A 140 6.41 14.66 12.28
C VAL A 140 6.57 16.16 12.42
N THR A 141 7.74 16.65 12.07
CA THR A 141 7.88 17.99 11.55
C THR A 141 7.02 17.93 10.28
N ALA A 142 5.72 17.86 10.50
CA ALA A 142 4.75 18.14 9.50
C ALA A 142 5.15 19.52 9.04
N LEU A 143 5.66 19.64 7.85
CA LEU A 143 5.29 20.78 7.02
C LEU A 143 3.81 20.92 7.32
N GLN A 144 3.48 21.94 8.13
CA GLN A 144 2.10 22.21 8.56
C GLN A 144 1.26 22.11 7.31
N ARG A 145 0.47 21.03 7.21
CA ARG A 145 -0.62 20.98 6.25
C ARG A 145 -1.57 22.07 6.74
N HIS A 146 -1.35 23.28 6.28
CA HIS A 146 -2.44 24.23 6.21
C HIS A 146 -3.44 23.59 5.24
N THR A 147 -4.40 22.84 5.76
CA THR A 147 -5.62 22.48 5.07
C THR A 147 -6.40 23.76 4.83
N SER A 148 -5.91 24.58 3.90
CA SER A 148 -6.73 25.64 3.35
C SER A 148 -7.85 24.94 2.56
N VAL A 149 -9.06 25.41 2.68
CA VAL A 149 -10.26 24.93 1.96
C VAL A 149 -10.05 24.96 0.42
N LEU A 150 -8.96 25.54 -0.05
CA LEU A 150 -8.52 25.63 -1.44
C LEU A 150 -7.51 24.55 -1.87
N GLN A 151 -7.10 23.66 -0.93
CA GLN A 151 -6.08 22.66 -1.23
C GLN A 151 -6.70 21.47 -1.97
N GLN A 152 -6.61 21.46 -3.29
CA GLN A 152 -6.99 20.33 -4.13
C GLN A 152 -5.82 19.34 -4.24
N SER A 153 -5.38 18.79 -3.11
CA SER A 153 -4.40 17.72 -3.10
C SER A 153 -5.07 16.38 -2.80
N ALA A 154 -4.61 15.33 -3.47
CA ALA A 154 -5.01 13.96 -3.20
C ALA A 154 -3.76 13.14 -2.91
N SER A 155 -3.80 12.30 -1.88
CA SER A 155 -2.68 11.45 -1.50
C SER A 155 -3.03 9.98 -1.61
N ILE A 156 -2.09 9.18 -2.11
CA ILE A 156 -2.13 7.73 -2.15
C ILE A 156 -1.19 7.24 -1.06
N SER A 157 -1.75 6.50 -0.09
CA SER A 157 -0.97 5.97 1.04
C SER A 157 -0.09 4.79 0.61
N GLN A 158 0.92 4.47 1.42
CA GLN A 158 1.78 3.30 1.20
C GLN A 158 0.98 1.99 1.05
N GLU A 159 -0.04 1.79 1.87
CA GLU A 159 -0.90 0.61 1.78
C GLU A 159 -1.62 0.50 0.41
N ALA A 160 -2.06 1.63 -0.14
CA ALA A 160 -2.67 1.68 -1.47
C ALA A 160 -1.63 1.46 -2.59
N LEU A 161 -0.38 1.93 -2.40
CA LEU A 161 0.74 1.66 -3.30
C LEU A 161 1.07 0.16 -3.37
N GLU A 162 1.09 -0.50 -2.22
CA GLU A 162 1.40 -1.93 -2.10
C GLU A 162 0.29 -2.82 -2.67
N LYS A 163 -0.98 -2.47 -2.42
CA LYS A 163 -2.15 -3.22 -2.91
C LYS A 163 -2.48 -2.97 -4.38
N GLY A 164 -2.08 -1.84 -4.91
CA GLY A 164 -2.55 -1.34 -6.20
C GLY A 164 -2.13 -2.17 -7.41
N GLY A 165 -1.06 -2.97 -7.33
CA GLY A 165 -0.57 -3.80 -8.45
C GLY A 165 -0.33 -3.03 -9.75
N ALA A 166 -0.20 -1.69 -9.68
CA ALA A 166 -0.08 -0.84 -10.84
C ALA A 166 1.25 -1.11 -11.58
N THR A 167 1.17 -1.22 -12.89
CA THR A 167 2.35 -1.47 -13.74
C THR A 167 3.21 -0.24 -13.95
N SER A 168 2.68 0.95 -13.65
CA SER A 168 3.39 2.23 -13.76
C SER A 168 2.82 3.26 -12.78
N LEU A 169 3.62 4.30 -12.46
CA LEU A 169 3.15 5.43 -11.66
C LEU A 169 1.90 6.09 -12.28
N ALA A 170 1.87 6.26 -13.60
CA ALA A 170 0.75 6.90 -14.29
C ALA A 170 -0.56 6.12 -14.09
N LYS A 171 -0.51 4.80 -14.15
CA LYS A 171 -1.67 3.93 -13.86
C LYS A 171 -2.12 4.00 -12.40
N LEU A 172 -1.17 4.07 -11.48
CA LEU A 172 -1.48 4.27 -10.06
C LEU A 172 -2.24 5.58 -9.83
N LEU A 173 -1.79 6.66 -10.47
CA LEU A 173 -2.37 7.99 -10.33
C LEU A 173 -3.78 8.12 -10.91
N GLU A 174 -4.24 7.20 -11.78
CA GLU A 174 -5.63 7.17 -12.28
C GLU A 174 -6.67 6.97 -11.17
N THR A 175 -6.25 6.47 -10.00
CA THR A 175 -7.12 6.40 -8.80
C THR A 175 -7.48 7.77 -8.24
N VAL A 176 -6.75 8.82 -8.62
CA VAL A 176 -6.98 10.19 -8.19
C VAL A 176 -7.97 10.89 -9.12
N PRO A 177 -9.08 11.46 -8.63
CA PRO A 177 -10.01 12.19 -9.47
C PRO A 177 -9.35 13.29 -10.29
N GLY A 178 -9.68 13.37 -11.61
CA GLY A 178 -9.11 14.34 -12.54
C GLY A 178 -7.70 14.00 -13.03
N VAL A 179 -7.25 12.77 -12.79
CA VAL A 179 -6.02 12.23 -13.35
C VAL A 179 -6.36 11.07 -14.29
N SER A 180 -5.73 11.05 -15.45
CA SER A 180 -5.76 9.96 -16.42
C SER A 180 -4.34 9.67 -16.89
N SER A 181 -4.13 8.73 -17.81
CA SER A 181 -2.82 8.49 -18.41
C SER A 181 -2.87 8.44 -19.92
N ILE A 182 -1.75 8.78 -20.54
CA ILE A 182 -1.45 8.48 -21.93
C ILE A 182 -0.44 7.33 -21.93
N SER A 183 -0.78 6.20 -22.55
CA SER A 183 0.07 5.02 -22.55
C SER A 183 0.35 4.48 -23.95
N THR A 184 1.57 4.01 -24.15
CA THR A 184 2.02 3.25 -25.32
C THR A 184 2.34 1.81 -24.90
N GLY A 185 1.41 1.17 -24.19
CA GLY A 185 1.56 -0.12 -23.57
C GLY A 185 1.46 -0.04 -22.03
N ASN A 186 1.70 -1.15 -21.34
CA ASN A 186 1.44 -1.22 -19.90
C ASN A 186 2.51 -0.52 -19.04
N THR A 187 3.75 -0.51 -19.50
CA THR A 187 4.88 0.04 -18.73
C THR A 187 5.31 1.44 -19.18
N ILE A 188 4.89 1.86 -20.37
CA ILE A 188 5.19 3.19 -20.92
C ILE A 188 3.93 4.03 -20.81
N ALA A 189 3.79 4.77 -19.72
CA ALA A 189 2.62 5.60 -19.47
C ALA A 189 3.00 6.90 -18.79
N LYS A 190 2.35 8.00 -19.20
CA LYS A 190 2.50 9.34 -18.61
C LYS A 190 1.23 9.78 -17.93
N PRO A 191 1.31 10.38 -16.75
CA PRO A 191 0.14 10.97 -16.12
C PRO A 191 -0.35 12.20 -16.89
N VAL A 192 -1.66 12.35 -16.90
CA VAL A 192 -2.38 13.51 -17.41
C VAL A 192 -3.18 14.09 -16.25
N ILE A 193 -2.88 15.28 -15.82
CA ILE A 193 -3.56 15.95 -14.71
C ILE A 193 -4.34 17.13 -15.26
N GLN A 194 -5.66 17.13 -15.05
CA GLN A 194 -6.56 18.18 -15.58
C GLN A 194 -6.37 18.45 -17.07
N GLY A 195 -6.18 17.40 -17.88
CA GLY A 195 -5.96 17.47 -19.32
C GLY A 195 -4.54 17.90 -19.74
N MET A 196 -3.64 18.17 -18.80
CA MET A 196 -2.25 18.55 -19.09
C MET A 196 -1.29 17.40 -18.84
N HIS A 197 -0.25 17.30 -19.65
CA HIS A 197 0.76 16.26 -19.57
C HIS A 197 2.16 16.74 -19.93
N SER A 198 3.17 15.88 -19.83
CA SER A 198 4.56 16.12 -20.23
C SER A 198 5.17 17.32 -19.49
N SER A 199 5.72 18.30 -20.18
CA SER A 199 6.39 19.49 -19.59
C SER A 199 5.47 20.40 -18.78
N ARG A 200 4.15 20.17 -18.79
CA ARG A 200 3.16 20.96 -18.03
C ARG A 200 2.83 20.37 -16.66
N ILE A 201 3.33 19.20 -16.34
CA ILE A 201 3.26 18.61 -15.01
C ILE A 201 4.65 18.37 -14.45
N LEU A 202 4.79 18.53 -13.14
CA LEU A 202 6.03 18.38 -12.45
C LEU A 202 6.03 17.09 -11.63
N LEU A 203 7.08 16.30 -11.76
CA LEU A 203 7.35 15.14 -10.94
C LEU A 203 8.52 15.43 -10.01
N MET A 204 8.34 15.17 -8.72
CA MET A 204 9.38 15.35 -7.72
C MET A 204 9.56 14.08 -6.88
N ASN A 205 10.78 13.62 -6.76
CA ASN A 205 11.15 12.49 -5.93
C ASN A 205 12.02 12.97 -4.76
N ASN A 206 11.53 12.85 -3.54
CA ASN A 206 12.22 13.33 -2.34
C ASN A 206 12.72 14.79 -2.47
N GLY A 207 11.90 15.64 -3.10
CA GLY A 207 12.24 17.04 -3.36
C GLY A 207 13.24 17.28 -4.50
N VAL A 208 13.61 16.26 -5.27
CA VAL A 208 14.38 16.39 -6.52
C VAL A 208 13.43 16.41 -7.69
N ARG A 209 13.52 17.43 -8.51
CA ARG A 209 12.72 17.57 -9.73
C ARG A 209 13.23 16.60 -10.81
N LEU A 210 12.30 15.93 -11.47
CA LEU A 210 12.59 15.06 -12.61
C LEU A 210 12.29 15.77 -13.92
N GLU A 211 13.31 15.90 -14.76
CA GLU A 211 13.21 16.60 -16.05
C GLU A 211 12.74 15.71 -17.22
N SER A 212 12.59 14.41 -16.98
CA SER A 212 12.26 13.39 -18.00
C SER A 212 10.84 13.50 -18.59
N GLN A 213 10.00 14.41 -18.09
CA GLN A 213 8.60 14.54 -18.54
C GLN A 213 8.44 15.27 -19.88
N SER A 214 9.45 15.99 -20.33
CA SER A 214 9.40 16.78 -21.59
C SER A 214 9.44 15.92 -22.86
N TRP A 215 9.82 14.66 -22.77
CA TRP A 215 9.88 13.73 -23.89
C TRP A 215 8.49 13.29 -24.39
N GLY A 216 8.42 12.78 -25.61
CA GLY A 216 7.17 12.32 -26.25
C GLY A 216 6.39 11.24 -25.50
N ALA A 217 5.24 10.85 -26.02
CA ALA A 217 4.36 9.83 -25.40
C ALA A 217 5.00 8.43 -25.29
N ASP A 218 6.06 8.18 -26.04
CA ASP A 218 6.81 6.92 -26.08
C ASP A 218 7.78 6.75 -24.88
N HIS A 219 7.82 7.74 -23.97
CA HIS A 219 8.74 7.72 -22.81
C HIS A 219 7.94 7.77 -21.51
N ALA A 220 8.20 6.83 -20.60
CA ALA A 220 7.60 6.78 -19.28
C ALA A 220 8.39 7.63 -18.27
N PRO A 221 7.76 8.05 -17.15
CA PRO A 221 8.49 8.54 -16.00
C PRO A 221 9.50 7.51 -15.48
N GLU A 222 10.73 7.97 -15.28
CA GLU A 222 11.86 7.13 -14.90
C GLU A 222 12.07 7.18 -13.40
N LEU A 223 11.16 6.60 -12.62
CA LEU A 223 11.24 6.60 -11.18
C LEU A 223 10.59 5.37 -10.57
N ASP A 224 11.10 5.01 -9.41
CA ASP A 224 10.53 3.99 -8.56
C ASP A 224 9.61 4.63 -7.52
N TYR A 225 8.32 4.31 -7.59
CA TYR A 225 7.33 4.77 -6.62
C TYR A 225 7.12 3.81 -5.46
N THR A 226 7.64 2.57 -5.55
CA THR A 226 7.41 1.53 -4.56
C THR A 226 8.15 1.77 -3.25
N GLY A 227 9.23 2.56 -3.28
CA GLY A 227 9.96 3.01 -2.10
C GLY A 227 9.32 4.17 -1.35
N SER A 228 8.35 4.86 -1.98
CA SER A 228 7.72 6.03 -1.37
C SER A 228 6.68 5.62 -0.35
N SER A 229 6.60 6.35 0.76
CA SER A 229 5.55 6.14 1.76
C SER A 229 4.22 6.81 1.39
N MET A 230 4.30 7.80 0.53
CA MET A 230 3.14 8.56 0.07
C MET A 230 3.42 9.17 -1.30
N VAL A 231 2.43 9.06 -2.19
CA VAL A 231 2.40 9.79 -3.44
C VAL A 231 1.28 10.83 -3.35
N GLU A 232 1.62 12.09 -3.57
CA GLU A 232 0.67 13.20 -3.50
C GLU A 232 0.54 13.88 -4.87
N VAL A 233 -0.70 14.17 -5.26
CA VAL A 233 -1.01 14.96 -6.46
C VAL A 233 -1.54 16.31 -6.02
N VAL A 234 -0.77 17.36 -6.26
CA VAL A 234 -1.14 18.75 -6.01
C VAL A 234 -1.70 19.37 -7.28
N LYS A 235 -2.85 20.03 -7.18
CA LYS A 235 -3.56 20.64 -8.31
C LYS A 235 -3.92 22.10 -8.01
N GLY A 236 -4.16 22.86 -9.08
CA GLY A 236 -4.61 24.25 -8.95
C GLY A 236 -3.51 25.23 -8.55
N ALA A 237 -3.87 26.34 -7.92
CA ALA A 237 -2.98 27.46 -7.63
C ALA A 237 -1.79 27.08 -6.72
N GLU A 238 -1.92 26.06 -5.89
CA GLU A 238 -0.85 25.61 -5.00
C GLU A 238 0.39 25.08 -5.74
N CYS A 239 0.22 24.64 -6.97
CA CYS A 239 1.31 24.18 -7.82
C CYS A 239 2.41 25.23 -8.02
N ILE A 240 2.09 26.52 -7.90
CA ILE A 240 3.04 27.65 -8.05
C ILE A 240 4.20 27.53 -7.06
N ARG A 241 3.97 26.96 -5.88
CA ARG A 241 5.00 26.77 -4.84
C ARG A 241 6.14 25.87 -5.28
N TYR A 242 5.91 25.00 -6.26
CA TYR A 242 6.87 24.03 -6.75
C TYR A 242 7.65 24.53 -7.97
N GLY A 243 7.32 25.72 -8.47
CA GLY A 243 8.07 26.41 -9.49
C GLY A 243 7.57 26.18 -10.92
N PHE A 244 8.43 26.48 -11.86
CA PHE A 244 8.14 26.46 -13.28
C PHE A 244 7.80 25.05 -13.79
N GLY A 245 6.81 24.94 -14.68
CA GLY A 245 6.39 23.68 -15.30
C GLY A 245 5.26 22.96 -14.57
N ALA A 246 4.79 23.46 -13.42
CA ALA A 246 3.72 22.87 -12.62
C ALA A 246 2.32 23.34 -13.03
N MET A 247 2.06 23.66 -14.32
CA MET A 247 0.80 24.26 -14.78
C MET A 247 -0.41 23.32 -14.61
N GLY A 248 -0.24 22.04 -14.92
CA GLY A 248 -1.31 21.04 -14.81
C GLY A 248 -1.39 20.39 -13.43
N GLY A 249 -0.28 20.35 -12.72
CA GLY A 249 -0.19 19.71 -11.42
C GLY A 249 1.22 19.31 -11.05
N VAL A 250 1.38 18.87 -9.80
CA VAL A 250 2.64 18.35 -9.27
C VAL A 250 2.39 16.99 -8.67
N VAL A 251 3.22 16.02 -8.98
CA VAL A 251 3.26 14.71 -8.33
C VAL A 251 4.47 14.66 -7.42
N LEU A 252 4.22 14.48 -6.14
CA LEU A 252 5.24 14.40 -5.10
C LEU A 252 5.37 12.96 -4.63
N LEU A 253 6.55 12.42 -4.71
CA LEU A 253 6.92 11.14 -4.11
C LEU A 253 7.81 11.43 -2.92
N ASN A 254 7.35 11.09 -1.74
CA ASN A 254 8.06 11.36 -0.51
C ASN A 254 8.23 10.08 0.31
N ASP A 255 9.42 9.85 0.80
CA ASP A 255 9.70 8.79 1.75
C ASP A 255 9.21 9.18 3.14
N ALA A 256 8.89 8.15 3.96
CA ALA A 256 8.65 8.37 5.38
C ALA A 256 9.91 8.93 6.07
N PRO A 257 9.75 9.71 7.15
CA PRO A 257 10.87 10.08 7.99
C PRO A 257 11.67 8.86 8.44
N LEU A 258 12.99 9.01 8.56
CA LEU A 258 13.83 7.94 9.10
C LEU A 258 13.53 7.71 10.59
N PRO A 259 13.73 6.50 11.14
CA PRO A 259 13.40 6.16 12.52
C PRO A 259 14.38 6.72 13.55
N TYR A 260 14.38 8.04 13.71
CA TYR A 260 15.16 8.74 14.73
C TYR A 260 14.58 8.59 16.13
N GLY A 261 15.31 9.04 17.15
CA GLY A 261 14.83 9.19 18.53
C GLY A 261 14.88 7.93 19.39
N ASN A 262 15.06 6.76 18.83
CA ASN A 262 15.05 5.50 19.55
C ASN A 262 16.33 5.30 20.40
N LYS A 263 16.19 4.99 21.70
CA LYS A 263 17.31 4.69 22.59
C LYS A 263 18.04 3.40 22.20
N LYS A 264 17.29 2.40 21.76
CA LYS A 264 17.82 1.13 21.21
C LYS A 264 17.80 1.19 19.68
N THR A 265 18.63 0.40 19.03
CA THR A 265 18.57 0.24 17.58
C THR A 265 17.22 -0.38 17.20
N MET A 266 16.45 0.32 16.39
CA MET A 266 15.24 -0.15 15.77
C MET A 266 15.59 -0.60 14.35
N VAL A 267 15.10 -1.77 13.95
CA VAL A 267 15.22 -2.28 12.59
C VAL A 267 13.83 -2.72 12.16
N SER A 268 13.39 -2.27 11.00
CA SER A 268 12.13 -2.68 10.38
C SER A 268 12.30 -2.80 8.88
N GLY A 269 11.34 -3.42 8.22
CA GLY A 269 11.38 -3.56 6.77
C GLY A 269 10.12 -4.21 6.25
N ASN A 270 9.95 -4.15 4.94
CA ASN A 270 8.86 -4.78 4.21
C ASN A 270 9.38 -5.43 2.94
N VAL A 271 8.66 -6.43 2.48
CA VAL A 271 8.91 -7.10 1.19
C VAL A 271 7.57 -7.29 0.51
N ASN A 272 7.49 -6.89 -0.75
CA ASN A 272 6.32 -7.05 -1.59
C ASN A 272 6.70 -7.88 -2.82
N MET A 273 5.86 -8.83 -3.17
CA MET A 273 6.05 -9.69 -4.35
C MET A 273 4.76 -9.77 -5.13
N GLY A 274 4.85 -9.72 -6.45
CA GLY A 274 3.72 -9.80 -7.35
C GLY A 274 4.02 -10.66 -8.56
N TYR A 275 2.98 -11.26 -9.12
CA TYR A 275 3.04 -11.99 -10.38
C TYR A 275 1.94 -11.51 -11.33
N ASP A 276 2.35 -11.06 -12.51
CA ASP A 276 1.46 -10.67 -13.59
C ASP A 276 1.23 -11.88 -14.51
N THR A 277 0.03 -12.42 -14.50
CA THR A 277 -0.34 -13.59 -15.30
C THR A 277 -0.37 -13.31 -16.79
N ASN A 278 -0.67 -12.08 -17.21
CA ASN A 278 -0.74 -11.71 -18.62
C ASN A 278 0.65 -11.69 -19.25
N ALA A 279 1.56 -10.89 -18.69
CA ALA A 279 2.95 -10.80 -19.13
C ALA A 279 3.82 -11.95 -18.61
N ARG A 280 3.27 -12.89 -17.82
CA ARG A 280 4.02 -13.91 -17.07
C ARG A 280 5.19 -13.28 -16.33
N GLY A 281 4.90 -12.10 -15.74
CA GLY A 281 5.90 -11.23 -15.15
C GLY A 281 6.01 -11.40 -13.64
N PHE A 282 7.19 -11.16 -13.12
CA PHE A 282 7.49 -11.11 -11.70
C PHE A 282 7.86 -9.70 -11.30
N SER A 283 7.35 -9.25 -10.16
CA SER A 283 7.74 -8.01 -9.48
C SER A 283 8.11 -8.30 -8.04
N GLY A 284 9.18 -7.70 -7.57
CA GLY A 284 9.59 -7.74 -6.19
C GLY A 284 10.13 -6.41 -5.76
N SER A 285 9.71 -5.92 -4.59
CA SER A 285 10.29 -4.74 -3.95
C SER A 285 10.42 -4.98 -2.46
N GLY A 286 11.35 -4.28 -1.84
CA GLY A 286 11.52 -4.36 -0.40
C GLY A 286 12.37 -3.25 0.14
N SER A 287 12.11 -2.89 1.38
CA SER A 287 12.90 -1.92 2.12
C SER A 287 13.32 -2.46 3.48
N ILE A 288 14.48 -2.03 3.91
CA ILE A 288 14.97 -2.21 5.28
C ILE A 288 15.37 -0.84 5.81
N GLU A 289 14.95 -0.56 7.02
CA GLU A 289 15.33 0.66 7.72
C GLU A 289 15.87 0.37 9.10
N ALA A 290 16.83 1.18 9.51
CA ALA A 290 17.42 1.11 10.84
C ALA A 290 17.61 2.51 11.39
N GLY A 291 17.39 2.67 12.70
CA GLY A 291 17.60 3.94 13.36
C GLY A 291 18.00 3.80 14.82
N ARG A 292 18.82 4.75 15.28
CA ARG A 292 19.23 4.84 16.67
C ARG A 292 19.60 6.29 17.01
N LYS A 293 19.04 6.81 18.09
CA LYS A 293 19.29 8.20 18.52
C LYS A 293 19.08 9.18 17.35
N ASN A 294 20.15 9.76 16.87
CA ASN A 294 20.18 10.83 15.89
C ASN A 294 20.42 10.35 14.45
N ILE A 295 20.65 9.05 14.24
CA ILE A 295 21.02 8.48 12.94
C ILE A 295 19.91 7.54 12.48
N GLY A 296 19.57 7.65 11.20
CA GLY A 296 18.67 6.73 10.52
C GLY A 296 19.21 6.38 9.15
N LEU A 297 18.89 5.17 8.68
CA LEU A 297 19.23 4.64 7.37
C LEU A 297 18.01 3.88 6.82
N ARG A 298 17.73 4.05 5.53
CA ARG A 298 16.80 3.21 4.76
C ARG A 298 17.44 2.78 3.46
N LEU A 299 17.33 1.51 3.16
CA LEU A 299 17.68 0.94 1.86
C LEU A 299 16.42 0.37 1.22
N HIS A 300 16.22 0.63 -0.05
CA HIS A 300 15.10 0.10 -0.81
C HIS A 300 15.61 -0.46 -2.14
N GLY A 301 14.97 -1.54 -2.61
CA GLY A 301 15.24 -2.14 -3.89
C GLY A 301 13.99 -2.65 -4.57
N MET A 302 13.94 -2.54 -5.90
CA MET A 302 12.87 -3.06 -6.75
C MET A 302 13.45 -3.78 -7.96
N TYR A 303 12.84 -4.89 -8.31
CA TYR A 303 13.09 -5.61 -9.55
C TYR A 303 11.77 -6.05 -10.17
N THR A 304 11.57 -5.74 -11.45
CA THR A 304 10.43 -6.23 -12.21
C THR A 304 10.89 -6.76 -13.58
N LYS A 305 10.29 -7.86 -14.02
CA LYS A 305 10.54 -8.42 -15.33
C LYS A 305 9.30 -9.12 -15.85
N GLY A 306 8.90 -8.82 -17.08
CA GLY A 306 7.80 -9.48 -17.76
C GLY A 306 8.08 -9.66 -19.25
N GLY A 307 7.37 -10.58 -19.87
CA GLY A 307 7.40 -10.82 -21.30
C GLY A 307 6.32 -10.03 -22.03
N ASP A 308 5.99 -10.49 -23.22
CA ASP A 308 4.96 -9.89 -24.05
C ASP A 308 3.59 -9.95 -23.40
N TYR A 309 2.83 -8.86 -23.49
CA TYR A 309 1.42 -8.84 -23.12
C TYR A 309 0.56 -9.54 -24.15
N ARG A 310 -0.65 -9.96 -23.74
CA ARG A 310 -1.62 -10.57 -24.65
C ARG A 310 -2.97 -9.89 -24.51
N THR A 311 -3.67 -9.81 -25.65
CA THR A 311 -5.12 -9.66 -25.69
C THR A 311 -5.80 -11.04 -25.53
N ALA A 312 -7.12 -11.12 -25.64
CA ALA A 312 -7.80 -12.41 -25.68
C ALA A 312 -7.35 -13.26 -26.86
N ASP A 313 -7.04 -12.66 -27.99
CA ASP A 313 -6.87 -13.32 -29.28
C ASP A 313 -5.44 -13.47 -29.74
N TYR A 314 -4.52 -12.57 -29.34
CA TYR A 314 -3.13 -12.57 -29.85
C TYR A 314 -2.12 -11.94 -28.86
N VAL A 315 -0.86 -12.18 -29.13
CA VAL A 315 0.28 -11.64 -28.38
C VAL A 315 0.63 -10.24 -28.91
N LEU A 316 0.80 -9.29 -28.01
CA LEU A 316 1.33 -7.95 -28.31
C LEU A 316 2.87 -8.01 -28.31
N ASN A 317 3.45 -8.39 -29.43
CA ASN A 317 4.89 -8.65 -29.52
C ASN A 317 5.75 -7.44 -29.24
N ASN A 318 6.87 -7.69 -28.57
CA ASN A 318 7.84 -6.69 -28.14
C ASN A 318 7.27 -5.71 -27.09
N THR A 319 6.45 -6.20 -26.17
CA THR A 319 5.94 -5.42 -25.04
C THR A 319 6.56 -5.84 -23.69
N GLY A 320 7.56 -6.70 -23.72
CA GLY A 320 8.31 -7.11 -22.54
C GLY A 320 9.01 -5.94 -21.84
N TYR A 321 9.28 -6.11 -20.58
CA TYR A 321 9.90 -5.07 -19.73
C TYR A 321 10.88 -5.67 -18.71
N ASN A 322 11.84 -4.85 -18.30
CA ASN A 322 12.77 -5.12 -17.23
C ASN A 322 13.14 -3.83 -16.52
N THR A 323 12.95 -3.78 -15.19
CA THR A 323 13.25 -2.61 -14.37
C THR A 323 14.05 -3.04 -13.15
N ILE A 324 15.05 -2.25 -12.79
CA ILE A 324 15.84 -2.40 -11.57
C ILE A 324 15.94 -1.01 -10.93
N SER A 325 15.65 -0.93 -9.65
CA SER A 325 15.83 0.27 -8.85
C SER A 325 16.51 -0.05 -7.52
N LEU A 326 17.40 0.80 -7.09
CA LEU A 326 18.01 0.77 -5.77
C LEU A 326 18.06 2.19 -5.23
N SER A 327 17.65 2.40 -3.99
CA SER A 327 17.79 3.68 -3.31
C SER A 327 18.30 3.54 -1.88
N ALA A 328 18.95 4.58 -1.42
CA ALA A 328 19.47 4.70 -0.07
C ALA A 328 19.17 6.09 0.46
N LEU A 329 18.62 6.16 1.68
CA LEU A 329 18.39 7.39 2.42
C LEU A 329 19.10 7.28 3.77
N ALA A 330 20.10 8.12 4.01
CA ALA A 330 20.80 8.24 5.28
C ALA A 330 20.52 9.61 5.88
N GLY A 331 20.39 9.67 7.21
CA GLY A 331 20.09 10.92 7.85
C GLY A 331 20.66 11.05 9.26
N TYR A 332 20.93 12.29 9.63
CA TYR A 332 21.31 12.71 10.96
C TYR A 332 20.39 13.84 11.42
N GLN A 333 19.78 13.68 12.61
CA GLN A 333 18.94 14.69 13.22
C GLN A 333 19.51 15.10 14.58
N GLY A 334 20.19 16.24 14.63
CA GLY A 334 20.72 16.85 15.85
C GLY A 334 19.88 18.03 16.32
N ARG A 335 20.25 18.62 17.47
CA ARG A 335 19.54 19.79 18.03
C ARG A 335 19.60 21.03 17.14
N LYS A 336 20.71 21.24 16.44
CA LYS A 336 20.95 22.44 15.63
C LYS A 336 21.08 22.14 14.14
N VAL A 337 21.34 20.89 13.77
CA VAL A 337 21.61 20.50 12.39
C VAL A 337 20.84 19.24 12.07
N THR A 338 20.17 19.26 10.94
CA THR A 338 19.58 18.07 10.29
C THR A 338 20.25 17.94 8.93
N ALA A 339 20.74 16.74 8.65
CA ALA A 339 21.37 16.43 7.37
C ALA A 339 20.76 15.12 6.83
N THR A 340 20.46 15.09 5.54
CA THR A 340 20.00 13.89 4.84
C THR A 340 20.76 13.71 3.55
N LEU A 341 21.09 12.48 3.23
CA LEU A 341 21.70 12.07 1.97
C LEU A 341 20.78 11.06 1.31
N PHE A 342 20.25 11.41 0.16
CA PHE A 342 19.45 10.54 -0.68
C PHE A 342 20.23 10.17 -1.94
N SER A 343 20.27 8.88 -2.28
CA SER A 343 20.85 8.38 -3.51
C SER A 343 19.94 7.33 -4.13
N SER A 344 19.74 7.36 -5.44
CA SER A 344 19.02 6.33 -6.15
C SER A 344 19.63 6.04 -7.51
N ILE A 345 19.52 4.78 -7.94
CA ILE A 345 19.86 4.29 -9.26
C ILE A 345 18.62 3.61 -9.83
N TYR A 346 18.24 4.01 -11.03
CA TYR A 346 17.11 3.45 -11.74
C TYR A 346 17.53 3.02 -13.14
N TYR A 347 17.12 1.83 -13.53
CA TYR A 347 17.29 1.31 -14.88
C TYR A 347 15.98 0.67 -15.33
N GLN A 348 15.52 1.04 -16.52
CA GLN A 348 14.36 0.42 -17.17
C GLN A 348 14.64 0.18 -18.63
N ARG A 349 14.17 -0.95 -19.13
CA ARG A 349 14.07 -1.26 -20.55
C ARG A 349 12.69 -1.82 -20.82
N SER A 350 11.95 -1.18 -21.73
CA SER A 350 10.59 -1.55 -22.11
C SER A 350 10.50 -1.63 -23.63
N GLY A 351 10.01 -2.72 -24.13
CA GLY A 351 9.75 -2.89 -25.55
C GLY A 351 8.59 -2.01 -26.00
N ILE A 352 8.68 -1.51 -27.22
CA ILE A 352 7.60 -0.78 -27.88
C ILE A 352 6.94 -1.75 -28.86
N TYR A 353 5.61 -1.88 -28.70
CA TYR A 353 4.82 -2.75 -29.55
C TYR A 353 5.06 -2.48 -31.03
N TYR A 354 5.39 -3.50 -31.80
CA TYR A 354 5.74 -3.33 -33.22
C TYR A 354 4.65 -2.64 -34.04
N ALA A 355 3.40 -2.94 -33.73
CA ALA A 355 2.29 -2.37 -34.43
C ALA A 355 1.75 -1.04 -33.83
N SER A 356 2.45 -0.42 -32.87
CA SER A 356 2.03 0.88 -32.29
C SER A 356 2.15 2.03 -33.29
N LYS A 357 3.06 1.93 -34.26
CA LYS A 357 3.26 2.93 -35.30
C LYS A 357 2.64 2.46 -36.61
N ILE A 358 1.93 3.36 -37.28
CA ILE A 358 1.37 3.18 -38.60
C ILE A 358 2.23 4.01 -39.53
N SER A 359 2.91 3.39 -40.49
CA SER A 359 3.85 4.09 -41.37
C SER A 359 3.19 4.71 -42.61
N ASP A 360 2.09 4.10 -43.06
CA ASP A 360 1.42 4.51 -44.29
C ASP A 360 -0.08 4.20 -44.29
N LEU A 361 -0.79 4.75 -45.29
CA LEU A 361 -2.22 4.58 -45.43
C LEU A 361 -2.64 3.11 -45.65
N ASN A 362 -1.82 2.35 -46.39
CA ASN A 362 -2.15 0.95 -46.69
C ASN A 362 -2.14 0.09 -45.40
N GLN A 363 -1.20 0.35 -44.51
CA GLN A 363 -1.17 -0.31 -43.18
C GLN A 363 -2.39 0.09 -42.32
N LEU A 364 -2.83 1.35 -42.41
CA LEU A 364 -4.03 1.80 -41.73
C LEU A 364 -5.28 1.10 -42.28
N LEU A 365 -5.44 1.03 -43.58
CA LEU A 365 -6.57 0.37 -44.23
C LEU A 365 -6.63 -1.11 -43.92
N LYS A 366 -5.50 -1.83 -43.98
CA LYS A 366 -5.41 -3.22 -43.55
C LYS A 366 -5.87 -3.44 -42.09
N ARG A 367 -5.54 -2.51 -41.19
CA ARG A 367 -6.00 -2.60 -39.80
C ARG A 367 -7.49 -2.41 -39.65
N PHE A 368 -8.11 -1.55 -40.43
CA PHE A 368 -9.57 -1.41 -40.49
C PHE A 368 -10.21 -2.69 -41.05
N GLU A 369 -9.63 -3.30 -42.06
CA GLU A 369 -10.12 -4.52 -42.67
C GLU A 369 -10.04 -5.71 -41.68
N TYR A 370 -8.91 -5.91 -40.99
CA TYR A 370 -8.73 -7.01 -40.05
C TYR A 370 -9.31 -6.73 -38.66
N GLY A 371 -9.63 -5.48 -38.31
CA GLY A 371 -10.01 -5.07 -36.97
C GLY A 371 -8.91 -5.31 -35.90
N ARG A 372 -7.70 -5.66 -36.33
CA ARG A 372 -6.51 -5.96 -35.50
C ARG A 372 -5.22 -5.78 -36.32
N PRO A 373 -4.04 -5.81 -35.68
CA PRO A 373 -2.77 -5.89 -36.41
C PRO A 373 -2.70 -7.10 -37.33
N ASP A 374 -1.95 -6.96 -38.42
CA ASP A 374 -1.79 -8.01 -39.41
C ASP A 374 -1.39 -9.35 -38.73
N PRO A 375 -2.17 -10.42 -38.92
CA PRO A 375 -1.93 -11.73 -38.31
C PRO A 375 -0.55 -12.29 -38.60
N GLU A 376 0.04 -12.02 -39.75
CA GLU A 376 1.38 -12.49 -40.13
C GLU A 376 2.49 -11.87 -39.28
N THR A 377 2.23 -10.73 -38.65
CA THR A 377 3.17 -10.04 -37.76
C THR A 377 3.15 -10.58 -36.33
N VAL A 378 2.14 -11.38 -35.97
CA VAL A 378 2.00 -11.93 -34.62
C VAL A 378 2.95 -13.10 -34.43
N LYS A 379 3.81 -13.01 -33.43
CA LYS A 379 4.80 -14.03 -33.06
C LYS A 379 4.42 -14.68 -31.72
N PRO A 380 4.97 -15.87 -31.42
CA PRO A 380 4.83 -16.48 -30.11
C PRO A 380 5.33 -15.54 -28.98
N PHE A 381 4.81 -15.76 -27.78
CA PHE A 381 5.20 -15.05 -26.55
C PHE A 381 6.73 -15.09 -26.34
N SER A 382 7.30 -13.96 -25.93
CA SER A 382 8.74 -13.84 -25.67
C SER A 382 9.04 -12.92 -24.49
N TYR A 383 10.13 -13.18 -23.79
CA TYR A 383 10.74 -12.27 -22.83
C TYR A 383 11.82 -11.36 -23.45
N SER A 384 12.12 -11.56 -24.72
CA SER A 384 13.17 -10.82 -25.41
C SER A 384 12.66 -9.44 -25.83
N ILE A 385 13.38 -8.40 -25.43
CA ILE A 385 13.11 -7.03 -25.83
C ILE A 385 14.02 -6.68 -27.00
N LYS A 386 13.43 -6.45 -28.15
CA LYS A 386 14.13 -6.07 -29.40
C LYS A 386 13.80 -4.63 -29.76
N PRO A 387 14.59 -3.97 -30.63
CA PRO A 387 14.22 -2.68 -31.20
C PRO A 387 12.86 -2.76 -31.94
N PRO A 388 11.97 -1.75 -31.81
CA PRO A 388 12.12 -0.55 -31.00
C PRO A 388 11.88 -0.81 -29.49
N PHE A 389 12.65 -0.14 -28.64
CA PHE A 389 12.46 -0.15 -27.18
C PHE A 389 12.80 1.22 -26.60
N GLN A 390 12.23 1.53 -25.44
CA GLN A 390 12.68 2.58 -24.57
C GLN A 390 13.68 2.01 -23.57
N GLN A 391 14.77 2.74 -23.33
CA GLN A 391 15.73 2.42 -22.27
C GLN A 391 16.06 3.69 -21.51
N SER A 392 15.97 3.62 -20.21
CA SER A 392 16.24 4.72 -19.31
C SER A 392 17.25 4.30 -18.24
N GLN A 393 18.18 5.18 -17.95
CA GLN A 393 19.10 5.03 -16.83
C GLN A 393 19.23 6.36 -16.11
N HIS A 394 19.05 6.34 -14.80
CA HIS A 394 18.98 7.55 -14.00
C HIS A 394 19.71 7.35 -12.67
N VAL A 395 20.46 8.34 -12.26
CA VAL A 395 21.15 8.41 -10.96
C VAL A 395 20.79 9.72 -10.30
N THR A 396 20.26 9.66 -9.08
CA THR A 396 19.94 10.84 -8.27
C THR A 396 20.83 10.87 -7.03
N LEU A 397 21.34 12.06 -6.71
CA LEU A 397 22.02 12.34 -5.46
C LEU A 397 21.54 13.69 -4.91
N LYS A 398 21.17 13.72 -3.64
CA LYS A 398 20.69 14.92 -2.96
C LYS A 398 21.31 15.01 -1.57
#